data_162dd0cce0ae221e424a5448277f401b
#
_entry.id   162dd0cce0ae221e424a5448277f401b
#
_cell.length_a   1.000
_cell.length_b   1.000
_cell.length_c   1.000
_cell.angle_alpha   90.00
_cell.angle_beta   90.00
_cell.angle_gamma   90.00
#
_symmetry.space_group_name_H-M   'P 1'
#
loop_
_entity.id
_entity.type
_entity.pdbx_description
1 polymer ?
#
loop_
_entity_poly.entity_id
_entity_poly.type
_entity_poly.pdbx_seq_one_letter_code
_entity_poly.pdbx_strand_id
1 'polypeptide(L)'
;MKHIILAVYLFLAIGANAQGDRTFIKSKLAAERHLPFSSAVKAGDTLYVAGTTADPDRLNAGLAPEQEAVDLLDQIKQNIEKAGMTMDDVVSVQVFCTDLRLYQTFNGVYIKYFHGDFPARSFLGVNKLLFGARFEVNAVAAARTKK
;
A
#
# COMPACT_ATOMS: atom_id res chain seq x y z
N MET A 1 -31.80 32.65 -54.43
CA MET A 1 -30.41 32.57 -53.87
C MET A 1 -30.55 32.05 -52.45
N LYS A 2 -30.18 30.78 -52.21
CA LYS A 2 -30.27 30.15 -50.87
C LYS A 2 -28.89 30.20 -50.24
N HIS A 3 -28.73 30.94 -49.12
CA HIS A 3 -27.51 31.02 -48.36
C HIS A 3 -27.40 29.80 -47.44
N ILE A 4 -26.43 28.92 -47.71
CA ILE A 4 -26.07 27.81 -46.88
C ILE A 4 -25.09 28.34 -45.83
N ILE A 5 -25.52 28.41 -44.57
CA ILE A 5 -24.63 28.75 -43.44
C ILE A 5 -23.97 27.44 -43.01
N LEU A 6 -22.67 27.36 -43.28
CA LEU A 6 -21.80 26.26 -42.86
C LEU A 6 -21.34 26.54 -41.41
N ALA A 7 -21.94 25.86 -40.43
CA ALA A 7 -21.52 25.93 -39.02
C ALA A 7 -20.29 25.05 -38.83
N VAL A 8 -19.12 25.69 -38.67
CA VAL A 8 -17.89 25.00 -38.30
C VAL A 8 -17.88 24.78 -36.78
N TYR A 9 -18.10 23.54 -36.35
CA TYR A 9 -17.90 23.14 -34.96
C TYR A 9 -16.40 22.97 -34.72
N LEU A 10 -15.82 23.95 -34.02
CA LEU A 10 -14.45 23.88 -33.51
C LEU A 10 -14.44 22.98 -32.27
N PHE A 11 -14.07 21.70 -32.42
CA PHE A 11 -13.78 20.82 -31.30
C PHE A 11 -12.45 21.27 -30.64
N LEU A 12 -12.54 22.05 -29.57
CA LEU A 12 -11.42 22.20 -28.65
C LEU A 12 -11.17 20.87 -27.95
N ALA A 13 -10.22 20.10 -28.46
CA ALA A 13 -9.64 18.99 -27.71
C ALA A 13 -8.89 19.58 -26.50
N ILE A 14 -9.53 19.65 -25.34
CA ILE A 14 -8.84 19.87 -24.07
C ILE A 14 -7.97 18.64 -23.88
N GLY A 15 -6.71 18.73 -24.24
CA GLY A 15 -5.68 17.74 -23.92
C GLY A 15 -5.60 17.65 -22.39
N ALA A 16 -6.32 16.70 -21.78
CA ALA A 16 -6.06 16.32 -20.42
C ALA A 16 -4.61 15.83 -20.38
N ASN A 17 -3.71 16.62 -19.80
CA ASN A 17 -2.38 16.15 -19.41
C ASN A 17 -2.58 15.06 -18.38
N ALA A 18 -2.70 13.82 -18.85
CA ALA A 18 -2.75 12.61 -18.03
C ALA A 18 -1.34 12.25 -17.50
N GLN A 19 -0.55 13.24 -17.13
CA GLN A 19 0.63 13.05 -16.31
C GLN A 19 0.14 12.95 -14.87
N GLY A 20 -0.36 11.77 -14.50
CA GLY A 20 -0.87 11.50 -13.16
C GLY A 20 0.18 11.90 -12.12
N ASP A 21 -0.18 12.86 -11.27
CA ASP A 21 0.64 13.29 -10.14
C ASP A 21 1.05 12.07 -9.32
N ARG A 22 2.36 11.86 -9.18
CA ARG A 22 2.90 10.80 -8.32
C ARG A 22 3.44 11.43 -7.05
N THR A 23 3.00 10.90 -5.92
CA THR A 23 3.53 11.27 -4.61
C THR A 23 4.33 10.12 -4.04
N PHE A 24 5.60 10.37 -3.72
CA PHE A 24 6.52 9.39 -3.14
C PHE A 24 6.55 9.56 -1.62
N ILE A 25 6.16 8.53 -0.90
CA ILE A 25 6.09 8.53 0.56
C ILE A 25 7.28 7.74 1.11
N LYS A 26 8.05 8.36 2.00
CA LYS A 26 9.12 7.69 2.73
C LYS A 26 8.75 7.54 4.21
N SER A 27 8.99 6.38 4.79
CA SER A 27 8.99 6.19 6.23
C SER A 27 10.18 6.95 6.85
N LYS A 28 10.12 7.20 8.15
CA LYS A 28 11.24 7.82 8.87
C LYS A 28 12.53 7.03 8.65
N LEU A 29 12.48 5.71 8.83
CA LEU A 29 13.61 4.81 8.62
C LEU A 29 14.18 4.89 7.20
N ALA A 30 13.30 4.87 6.17
CA ALA A 30 13.72 4.95 4.78
C ALA A 30 14.38 6.29 4.43
N ALA A 31 13.92 7.38 5.05
CA ALA A 31 14.49 8.72 4.87
C ALA A 31 15.86 8.84 5.56
N GLU A 32 15.96 8.43 6.81
CA GLU A 32 17.20 8.54 7.63
C GLU A 32 18.33 7.65 7.09
N ARG A 33 18.01 6.45 6.62
CA ARG A 33 19.00 5.50 6.07
C ARG A 33 19.22 5.64 4.57
N HIS A 34 18.64 6.65 3.92
CA HIS A 34 18.74 6.89 2.48
C HIS A 34 18.47 5.63 1.63
N LEU A 35 17.43 4.85 2.02
CA LEU A 35 17.12 3.59 1.35
C LEU A 35 16.70 3.84 -0.12
N PRO A 36 17.08 2.96 -1.06
CA PRO A 36 16.85 3.16 -2.51
C PRO A 36 15.42 2.83 -2.94
N PHE A 37 14.42 3.07 -2.06
CA PHE A 37 13.01 2.85 -2.37
C PHE A 37 12.11 3.83 -1.59
N SER A 38 10.88 3.97 -2.06
CA SER A 38 9.81 4.65 -1.33
C SER A 38 8.97 3.64 -0.57
N SER A 39 8.56 4.00 0.65
CA SER A 39 7.68 3.12 1.46
C SER A 39 6.28 2.99 0.87
N ALA A 40 5.83 4.01 0.11
CA ALA A 40 4.66 3.93 -0.74
C ALA A 40 4.75 4.94 -1.90
N VAL A 41 4.02 4.67 -2.98
CA VAL A 41 3.86 5.58 -4.11
C VAL A 41 2.38 5.72 -4.41
N LYS A 42 1.86 6.95 -4.33
CA LYS A 42 0.52 7.28 -4.80
C LYS A 42 0.60 7.71 -6.26
N ALA A 43 -0.23 7.10 -7.11
CA ALA A 43 -0.37 7.43 -8.52
C ALA A 43 -1.86 7.58 -8.83
N GLY A 44 -2.33 8.81 -9.01
CA GLY A 44 -3.75 9.12 -9.09
C GLY A 44 -4.49 8.67 -7.82
N ASP A 45 -5.53 7.86 -7.97
CA ASP A 45 -6.34 7.33 -6.87
C ASP A 45 -5.80 6.01 -6.26
N THR A 46 -4.67 5.50 -6.77
CA THR A 46 -4.08 4.24 -6.31
C THR A 46 -2.81 4.47 -5.52
N LEU A 47 -2.70 3.79 -4.38
CA LEU A 47 -1.51 3.75 -3.54
C LEU A 47 -0.87 2.36 -3.58
N TYR A 48 0.39 2.30 -3.93
CA TYR A 48 1.23 1.10 -3.88
C TYR A 48 2.12 1.18 -2.64
N VAL A 49 1.91 0.28 -1.68
CA VAL A 49 2.72 0.17 -0.46
C VAL A 49 3.80 -0.90 -0.70
N ALA A 50 5.05 -0.53 -0.48
CA ALA A 50 6.20 -1.42 -0.63
C ALA A 50 6.17 -2.57 0.37
N GLY A 51 6.94 -3.64 0.10
CA GLY A 51 7.21 -4.69 1.06
C GLY A 51 7.72 -4.10 2.37
N THR A 52 7.01 -4.40 3.46
CA THR A 52 7.26 -3.87 4.79
C THR A 52 7.42 -5.03 5.75
N THR A 53 8.53 -5.07 6.45
CA THR A 53 8.78 -5.94 7.61
C THR A 53 8.59 -5.14 8.89
N ALA A 54 8.58 -5.80 10.05
CA ALA A 54 8.74 -5.10 11.32
C ALA A 54 10.09 -4.36 11.38
N ASP A 55 10.20 -3.39 12.28
CA ASP A 55 11.42 -2.61 12.47
C ASP A 55 12.61 -3.54 12.77
N PRO A 56 13.75 -3.40 12.03
CA PRO A 56 14.90 -4.28 12.20
C PRO A 56 15.49 -4.30 13.61
N ASP A 57 15.49 -3.17 14.31
CA ASP A 57 16.04 -3.09 15.66
C ASP A 57 15.14 -3.81 16.66
N ARG A 58 13.82 -3.75 16.44
CA ARG A 58 12.83 -4.51 17.23
C ARG A 58 12.87 -6.01 16.92
N LEU A 59 13.07 -6.41 15.66
CA LEU A 59 13.29 -7.81 15.28
C LEU A 59 14.50 -8.38 15.98
N ASN A 60 15.63 -7.65 16.00
CA ASN A 60 16.85 -8.04 16.68
C ASN A 60 16.68 -8.13 18.21
N ALA A 61 15.76 -7.35 18.79
CA ALA A 61 15.39 -7.43 20.20
C ALA A 61 14.48 -8.63 20.55
N GLY A 62 14.09 -9.45 19.54
CA GLY A 62 13.37 -10.71 19.76
C GLY A 62 11.85 -10.54 19.85
N LEU A 63 11.23 -9.79 18.93
CA LEU A 63 9.77 -9.68 18.86
C LEU A 63 9.10 -11.07 18.77
N ALA A 64 8.02 -11.26 19.55
CA ALA A 64 7.13 -12.38 19.35
C ALA A 64 6.36 -12.24 18.00
N PRO A 65 5.91 -13.35 17.37
CA PRO A 65 5.24 -13.30 16.07
C PRO A 65 4.02 -12.35 16.02
N GLU A 66 3.21 -12.30 17.06
CA GLU A 66 2.06 -11.38 17.16
C GLU A 66 2.50 -9.92 17.17
N GLN A 67 3.55 -9.62 17.94
CA GLN A 67 4.09 -8.27 18.04
C GLN A 67 4.76 -7.83 16.74
N GLU A 68 5.40 -8.76 16.02
CA GLU A 68 5.97 -8.51 14.70
C GLU A 68 4.86 -8.18 13.69
N ALA A 69 3.75 -8.94 13.68
CA ALA A 69 2.62 -8.65 12.81
C ALA A 69 1.98 -7.28 13.13
N VAL A 70 1.85 -6.90 14.41
CA VAL A 70 1.37 -5.57 14.81
C VAL A 70 2.32 -4.50 14.29
N ASP A 71 3.62 -4.63 14.54
CA ASP A 71 4.61 -3.61 14.17
C ASP A 71 4.62 -3.33 12.66
N LEU A 72 4.61 -4.36 11.84
CA LEU A 72 4.59 -4.19 10.39
C LEU A 72 3.27 -3.62 9.88
N LEU A 73 2.11 -4.05 10.41
CA LEU A 73 0.81 -3.55 9.99
C LEU A 73 0.58 -2.09 10.42
N ASP A 74 1.11 -1.68 11.57
CA ASP A 74 1.13 -0.28 11.99
C ASP A 74 1.96 0.59 11.05
N GLN A 75 3.10 0.12 10.57
CA GLN A 75 3.90 0.83 9.58
C GLN A 75 3.17 0.95 8.22
N ILE A 76 2.49 -0.09 7.77
CA ILE A 76 1.66 -0.06 6.57
C ILE A 76 0.53 0.97 6.74
N LYS A 77 -0.20 0.92 7.86
CA LYS A 77 -1.26 1.87 8.20
C LYS A 77 -0.74 3.31 8.16
N GLN A 78 0.39 3.60 8.79
CA GLN A 78 1.00 4.93 8.77
C GLN A 78 1.34 5.41 7.35
N ASN A 79 1.83 4.53 6.47
CA ASN A 79 2.13 4.89 5.09
C ASN A 79 0.86 5.17 4.27
N ILE A 80 -0.22 4.43 4.53
CA ILE A 80 -1.55 4.65 3.94
C ILE A 80 -2.14 5.98 4.41
N GLU A 81 -2.07 6.27 5.71
CA GLU A 81 -2.57 7.51 6.32
C GLU A 81 -1.82 8.75 5.80
N LYS A 82 -0.50 8.66 5.59
CA LYS A 82 0.28 9.73 4.95
C LYS A 82 -0.16 10.04 3.52
N ALA A 83 -0.78 9.08 2.84
CA ALA A 83 -1.37 9.28 1.51
C ALA A 83 -2.79 9.87 1.56
N GLY A 84 -3.34 10.13 2.76
CA GLY A 84 -4.71 10.59 2.98
C GLY A 84 -5.76 9.49 2.81
N MET A 85 -5.37 8.22 2.98
CA MET A 85 -6.21 7.02 2.87
C MET A 85 -6.30 6.30 4.21
N THR A 86 -7.11 5.25 4.28
CA THR A 86 -7.31 4.41 5.47
C THR A 86 -7.08 2.95 5.15
N MET A 87 -6.98 2.09 6.15
CA MET A 87 -6.88 0.63 5.96
C MET A 87 -8.10 0.07 5.21
N ASP A 88 -9.27 0.68 5.34
CA ASP A 88 -10.49 0.27 4.62
C ASP A 88 -10.46 0.63 3.12
N ASP A 89 -9.47 1.39 2.66
CA ASP A 89 -9.24 1.67 1.23
C ASP A 89 -8.32 0.62 0.58
N VAL A 90 -7.75 -0.29 1.37
CA VAL A 90 -6.91 -1.39 0.87
C VAL A 90 -7.76 -2.38 0.09
N VAL A 91 -7.33 -2.69 -1.14
CA VAL A 91 -8.04 -3.61 -2.05
C VAL A 91 -7.28 -4.90 -2.30
N SER A 92 -5.95 -4.90 -2.08
CA SER A 92 -5.12 -6.09 -2.27
C SER A 92 -3.96 -6.12 -1.28
N VAL A 93 -3.67 -7.32 -0.76
CA VAL A 93 -2.57 -7.58 0.18
C VAL A 93 -1.82 -8.85 -0.24
N GLN A 94 -0.50 -8.82 -0.19
CA GLN A 94 0.33 -10.01 -0.27
C GLN A 94 1.13 -10.14 1.01
N VAL A 95 1.03 -11.28 1.66
CA VAL A 95 1.77 -11.65 2.87
C VAL A 95 2.78 -12.72 2.52
N PHE A 96 4.04 -12.45 2.78
CA PHE A 96 5.13 -13.41 2.70
C PHE A 96 5.48 -13.86 4.12
N CYS A 97 5.59 -15.17 4.32
CA CYS A 97 5.81 -15.75 5.64
C CYS A 97 6.87 -16.86 5.57
N THR A 98 7.84 -16.83 6.50
CA THR A 98 8.89 -17.85 6.54
C THR A 98 8.46 -19.15 7.22
N ASP A 99 7.32 -19.13 7.95
CA ASP A 99 6.76 -20.31 8.60
C ASP A 99 5.22 -20.28 8.53
N LEU A 100 4.63 -21.06 7.64
CA LEU A 100 3.18 -21.11 7.44
C LEU A 100 2.39 -21.58 8.67
N ARG A 101 3.02 -22.16 9.68
CA ARG A 101 2.37 -22.46 10.97
C ARG A 101 1.92 -21.21 11.70
N LEU A 102 2.51 -20.05 11.37
CA LEU A 102 2.15 -18.73 11.91
C LEU A 102 0.92 -18.09 11.23
N TYR A 103 0.27 -18.77 10.28
CA TYR A 103 -0.89 -18.26 9.54
C TYR A 103 -2.01 -17.77 10.47
N GLN A 104 -2.38 -18.55 11.48
CA GLN A 104 -3.44 -18.18 12.42
C GLN A 104 -3.02 -17.04 13.36
N THR A 105 -1.76 -17.02 13.77
CA THR A 105 -1.17 -15.94 14.57
C THR A 105 -1.27 -14.61 13.83
N PHE A 106 -0.84 -14.59 12.57
CA PHE A 106 -0.96 -13.40 11.71
C PHE A 106 -2.42 -12.97 11.52
N ASN A 107 -3.33 -13.91 11.22
CA ASN A 107 -4.74 -13.61 11.04
C ASN A 107 -5.38 -12.98 12.27
N GLY A 108 -5.05 -13.46 13.49
CA GLY A 108 -5.56 -12.90 14.74
C GLY A 108 -5.20 -11.43 14.96
N VAL A 109 -4.09 -10.97 14.37
CA VAL A 109 -3.70 -9.55 14.36
C VAL A 109 -4.36 -8.83 13.18
N TYR A 110 -4.24 -9.39 11.96
CA TYR A 110 -4.67 -8.80 10.71
C TYR A 110 -6.14 -8.35 10.71
N ILE A 111 -7.04 -9.17 11.24
CA ILE A 111 -8.48 -8.85 11.28
C ILE A 111 -8.82 -7.57 12.05
N LYS A 112 -7.94 -7.12 12.94
CA LYS A 112 -8.15 -5.92 13.78
C LYS A 112 -7.92 -4.61 13.02
N TYR A 113 -7.36 -4.68 11.82
CA TYR A 113 -7.02 -3.50 11.01
C TYR A 113 -8.11 -3.10 10.01
N PHE A 114 -9.17 -3.90 9.86
CA PHE A 114 -10.25 -3.67 8.89
C PHE A 114 -11.60 -3.64 9.60
N HIS A 115 -12.47 -2.72 9.18
CA HIS A 115 -13.80 -2.50 9.79
C HIS A 115 -14.96 -2.95 8.89
N GLY A 116 -14.67 -3.36 7.66
CA GLY A 116 -15.65 -3.81 6.67
C GLY A 116 -15.24 -5.11 5.99
N ASP A 117 -15.42 -5.17 4.68
CA ASP A 117 -14.96 -6.28 3.86
C ASP A 117 -13.44 -6.33 3.82
N PHE A 118 -12.90 -7.56 3.85
CA PHE A 118 -11.45 -7.75 3.74
C PHE A 118 -10.97 -7.57 2.31
N PRO A 119 -9.76 -7.01 2.10
CA PRO A 119 -9.14 -6.96 0.78
C PRO A 119 -8.85 -8.35 0.23
N ALA A 120 -8.74 -8.46 -1.09
CA ALA A 120 -8.19 -9.66 -1.72
C ALA A 120 -6.79 -9.93 -1.15
N ARG A 121 -6.49 -11.19 -0.77
CA ARG A 121 -5.23 -11.50 -0.12
C ARG A 121 -4.60 -12.79 -0.64
N SER A 122 -3.26 -12.75 -0.87
CA SER A 122 -2.42 -13.93 -0.96
C SER A 122 -1.59 -14.08 0.31
N PHE A 123 -1.40 -15.33 0.78
CA PHE A 123 -0.51 -15.66 1.89
C PHE A 123 0.46 -16.74 1.42
N LEU A 124 1.75 -16.42 1.34
CA LEU A 124 2.75 -17.21 0.64
C LEU A 124 3.89 -17.61 1.59
N GLY A 125 4.29 -18.87 1.51
CA GLY A 125 5.49 -19.35 2.17
C GLY A 125 6.75 -18.97 1.39
N VAL A 126 7.75 -18.42 2.07
CA VAL A 126 9.06 -18.06 1.49
C VAL A 126 10.19 -18.60 2.35
N ASN A 127 11.37 -18.78 1.75
CA ASN A 127 12.50 -19.36 2.46
C ASN A 127 13.09 -18.40 3.50
N LYS A 128 13.27 -17.12 3.14
CA LYS A 128 13.88 -16.09 4.00
C LYS A 128 13.30 -14.72 3.67
N LEU A 129 13.30 -13.85 4.68
CA LEU A 129 13.02 -12.43 4.57
C LEU A 129 14.19 -11.64 5.15
N LEU A 130 14.28 -10.36 4.80
CA LEU A 130 15.32 -9.46 5.32
C LEU A 130 15.24 -9.36 6.85
N PHE A 131 16.37 -9.12 7.48
CA PHE A 131 16.51 -8.90 8.92
C PHE A 131 16.03 -10.07 9.80
N GLY A 132 15.88 -11.28 9.22
CA GLY A 132 15.32 -12.42 9.94
C GLY A 132 13.83 -12.31 10.25
N ALA A 133 13.11 -11.43 9.55
CA ALA A 133 11.68 -11.26 9.71
C ALA A 133 10.92 -12.56 9.38
N ARG A 134 9.82 -12.78 10.10
CA ARG A 134 8.89 -13.88 9.82
C ARG A 134 7.82 -13.47 8.82
N PHE A 135 7.50 -12.17 8.77
CA PHE A 135 6.48 -11.63 7.89
C PHE A 135 7.00 -10.44 7.10
N GLU A 136 6.58 -10.36 5.85
CA GLU A 136 6.66 -9.17 5.01
C GLU A 136 5.33 -8.98 4.30
N VAL A 137 4.85 -7.75 4.20
CA VAL A 137 3.56 -7.45 3.60
C VAL A 137 3.70 -6.29 2.63
N ASN A 138 3.14 -6.43 1.43
CA ASN A 138 2.84 -5.31 0.56
C ASN A 138 1.33 -5.15 0.38
N ALA A 139 0.89 -3.96 -0.02
CA ALA A 139 -0.52 -3.66 -0.21
C ALA A 139 -0.77 -2.70 -1.37
N VAL A 140 -1.96 -2.77 -1.92
CA VAL A 140 -2.51 -1.77 -2.84
C VAL A 140 -3.78 -1.22 -2.23
N ALA A 141 -3.88 0.11 -2.16
CA ALA A 141 -5.10 0.80 -1.75
C ALA A 141 -5.64 1.65 -2.90
N ALA A 142 -6.96 1.78 -3.00
CA ALA A 142 -7.65 2.58 -3.98
C ALA A 142 -8.61 3.56 -3.28
N ALA A 143 -8.46 4.85 -3.55
CA ALA A 143 -9.33 5.86 -2.95
C ALA A 143 -10.78 5.64 -3.38
N ARG A 144 -11.70 5.69 -2.40
CA ARG A 144 -13.13 5.63 -2.71
C ARG A 144 -13.55 6.92 -3.40
N THR A 145 -14.22 6.78 -4.54
CA THR A 145 -14.87 7.92 -5.20
C THR A 145 -15.91 8.48 -4.25
N LYS A 146 -15.78 9.74 -3.84
CA LYS A 146 -16.85 10.42 -3.10
C LYS A 146 -18.06 10.48 -4.03
N LYS A 147 -19.13 9.78 -3.66
CA LYS A 147 -20.44 9.93 -4.33
C LYS A 147 -21.06 11.27 -3.97
#